data_55b795692d0b061d2355f24b90495a58
#
_entry.id   55b795692d0b061d2355f24b90495a58
#
_cell.length_a   1.000
_cell.length_b   1.000
_cell.length_c   1.000
_cell.angle_alpha   90.00
_cell.angle_beta   90.00
_cell.angle_gamma   90.00
#
_symmetry.space_group_name_H-M   'P 1'
#
loop_
_entity.id
_entity.type
_entity.pdbx_description
1 polymer ?
#
loop_
_entity_poly.entity_id
_entity_poly.type
_entity_poly.pdbx_seq_one_letter_code
_entity_poly.pdbx_strand_id
1 'polypeptide(L)'
;MAKSHKLEDALDRLARVRDDPTSPESLAALRAGLADRSAHVAAKAAQIIGEAEIGGLAPELVTAFERFLVNPVKADPGCVAKAAIVDALQRLGAPEPGVFLRGICHVQLEPVWGGRVDTAVVLRGASGFGLVAMGYRDALTPLAELLADPEARARAAAARAIAFSEDAAGIPLLRLKSLVGDADAEVLSECFSGLLRLAPAESAEFLGRFLASEEEVTREAAALALGSSRRAEAFPVLRQWWENCHSDASRRTALLALAMLKLEEPLAFLLALVAEAPGPMARLAIEALALHRYDEALVQRVRSIAGARDDVDLSATLAQEFQ
;
A
#
# COMPACT_ATOMS: atom_id res chain seq x y z
N MET A 1 12.22 36.77 12.81
CA MET A 1 11.69 37.52 11.65
C MET A 1 12.56 37.35 10.39
N ALA A 2 13.84 37.73 10.34
CA ALA A 2 14.66 37.64 9.10
C ALA A 2 14.89 36.23 8.52
N LYS A 3 14.92 35.15 9.34
CA LYS A 3 15.07 33.77 8.86
C LYS A 3 13.76 33.23 8.26
N SER A 4 12.60 33.62 8.81
CA SER A 4 11.28 33.23 8.27
C SER A 4 11.06 33.81 6.88
N HIS A 5 11.38 35.10 6.70
CA HIS A 5 11.22 35.79 5.42
C HIS A 5 12.09 35.20 4.29
N LYS A 6 13.35 34.80 4.61
CA LYS A 6 14.22 34.15 3.63
C LYS A 6 13.71 32.76 3.20
N LEU A 7 13.08 32.03 4.11
CA LEU A 7 12.47 30.73 3.82
C LEU A 7 11.25 30.90 2.92
N GLU A 8 10.37 31.82 3.27
CA GLU A 8 9.18 32.18 2.47
C GLU A 8 9.55 32.63 1.06
N ASP A 9 10.52 33.57 0.93
CA ASP A 9 11.04 34.03 -0.35
C ASP A 9 11.63 32.90 -1.22
N ALA A 10 12.28 31.89 -0.60
CA ALA A 10 12.82 30.75 -1.33
C ALA A 10 11.71 29.80 -1.81
N LEU A 11 10.71 29.55 -0.98
CA LEU A 11 9.55 28.71 -1.34
C LEU A 11 8.68 29.39 -2.41
N ASP A 12 8.49 30.72 -2.34
CA ASP A 12 7.75 31.50 -3.34
C ASP A 12 8.45 31.49 -4.70
N ARG A 13 9.78 31.55 -4.72
CA ARG A 13 10.56 31.41 -5.97
C ARG A 13 10.35 30.02 -6.57
N LEU A 14 10.40 28.96 -5.76
CA LEU A 14 10.14 27.59 -6.23
C LEU A 14 8.68 27.38 -6.68
N ALA A 15 7.73 28.08 -6.07
CA ALA A 15 6.33 27.99 -6.50
C ALA A 15 6.14 28.51 -7.95
N ARG A 16 6.85 29.58 -8.32
CA ARG A 16 6.80 30.16 -9.69
C ARG A 16 7.45 29.26 -10.75
N VAL A 17 8.38 28.40 -10.37
CA VAL A 17 9.05 27.44 -11.27
C VAL A 17 8.05 26.46 -11.92
N ARG A 18 6.90 26.21 -11.30
CA ARG A 18 5.89 25.25 -11.79
C ARG A 18 5.26 25.64 -13.13
N ASP A 19 5.26 26.93 -13.46
CA ASP A 19 4.65 27.43 -14.70
C ASP A 19 5.51 27.10 -15.94
N ASP A 20 6.85 27.11 -15.78
CA ASP A 20 7.81 26.67 -16.81
C ASP A 20 9.05 26.08 -16.12
N PRO A 21 9.01 24.79 -15.72
CA PRO A 21 10.06 24.17 -14.91
C PRO A 21 11.36 23.91 -15.66
N THR A 22 11.35 24.01 -16.99
CA THR A 22 12.50 23.70 -17.86
C THR A 22 13.26 24.94 -18.34
N SER A 23 12.77 26.15 -18.06
CA SER A 23 13.49 27.38 -18.41
C SER A 23 14.85 27.49 -17.71
N PRO A 24 15.83 28.17 -18.29
CA PRO A 24 17.14 28.36 -17.66
C PRO A 24 17.06 28.99 -16.26
N GLU A 25 16.14 29.93 -16.05
CA GLU A 25 15.87 30.58 -14.78
C GLU A 25 15.32 29.61 -13.75
N SER A 26 14.37 28.75 -14.16
CA SER A 26 13.77 27.72 -13.32
C SER A 26 14.78 26.65 -12.92
N LEU A 27 15.60 26.20 -13.85
CA LEU A 27 16.68 25.25 -13.58
C LEU A 27 17.71 25.82 -12.60
N ALA A 28 18.05 27.12 -12.72
CA ALA A 28 18.93 27.79 -11.77
C ALA A 28 18.31 27.88 -10.38
N ALA A 29 17.00 28.20 -10.29
CA ALA A 29 16.27 28.26 -9.04
C ALA A 29 16.16 26.88 -8.36
N LEU A 30 15.94 25.79 -9.13
CA LEU A 30 15.89 24.42 -8.62
C LEU A 30 17.26 23.98 -8.08
N ARG A 31 18.37 24.25 -8.79
CA ARG A 31 19.72 24.01 -8.28
C ARG A 31 20.01 24.75 -6.99
N ALA A 32 19.63 26.04 -6.93
CA ALA A 32 19.78 26.82 -5.72
C ALA A 32 18.93 26.26 -4.56
N GLY A 33 17.71 25.81 -4.84
CA GLY A 33 16.83 25.16 -3.88
C GLY A 33 17.41 23.87 -3.34
N LEU A 34 17.95 22.98 -4.19
CA LEU A 34 18.64 21.77 -3.75
C LEU A 34 19.89 22.07 -2.90
N ALA A 35 20.60 23.17 -3.18
CA ALA A 35 21.76 23.60 -2.42
C ALA A 35 21.42 24.35 -1.12
N ASP A 36 20.16 24.70 -0.90
CA ASP A 36 19.73 25.43 0.30
C ASP A 36 19.94 24.58 1.58
N ARG A 37 20.22 25.26 2.69
CA ARG A 37 20.41 24.61 3.99
C ARG A 37 19.11 24.14 4.62
N SER A 38 17.99 24.70 4.19
CA SER A 38 16.65 24.32 4.65
C SER A 38 16.21 23.02 3.99
N ALA A 39 15.96 22.00 4.79
CA ALA A 39 15.41 20.72 4.31
C ALA A 39 14.09 20.91 3.55
N HIS A 40 13.23 21.82 3.99
CA HIS A 40 11.95 22.11 3.34
C HIS A 40 12.11 22.73 1.94
N VAL A 41 13.11 23.61 1.76
CA VAL A 41 13.39 24.21 0.43
C VAL A 41 13.95 23.14 -0.50
N ALA A 42 14.89 22.32 -0.02
CA ALA A 42 15.46 21.24 -0.81
C ALA A 42 14.41 20.17 -1.15
N ALA A 43 13.54 19.80 -0.20
CA ALA A 43 12.43 18.88 -0.45
C ALA A 43 11.49 19.42 -1.53
N LYS A 44 11.14 20.72 -1.46
CA LYS A 44 10.27 21.36 -2.46
C LYS A 44 10.90 21.38 -3.85
N ALA A 45 12.20 21.70 -3.94
CA ALA A 45 12.94 21.64 -5.20
C ALA A 45 12.96 20.20 -5.76
N ALA A 46 13.26 19.19 -4.93
CA ALA A 46 13.24 17.79 -5.32
C ALA A 46 11.86 17.34 -5.82
N GLN A 47 10.78 17.71 -5.13
CA GLN A 47 9.41 17.42 -5.57
C GLN A 47 9.12 17.97 -6.98
N ILE A 48 9.46 19.23 -7.24
CA ILE A 48 9.25 19.86 -8.54
C ILE A 48 10.06 19.15 -9.63
N ILE A 49 11.32 18.78 -9.33
CA ILE A 49 12.20 18.07 -10.26
C ILE A 49 11.58 16.71 -10.63
N GLY A 50 11.07 15.96 -9.64
CA GLY A 50 10.42 14.68 -9.87
C GLY A 50 9.08 14.81 -10.60
N GLU A 51 8.24 15.80 -10.23
CA GLU A 51 6.94 16.06 -10.87
C GLU A 51 7.08 16.49 -12.33
N ALA A 52 8.12 17.29 -12.64
CA ALA A 52 8.41 17.78 -13.98
C ALA A 52 9.41 16.92 -14.77
N GLU A 53 9.80 15.77 -14.23
CA GLU A 53 10.70 14.78 -14.86
C GLU A 53 12.03 15.37 -15.38
N ILE A 54 12.64 16.27 -14.60
CA ILE A 54 13.88 16.99 -14.98
C ILE A 54 15.10 16.10 -14.70
N GLY A 55 15.33 15.08 -15.52
CA GLY A 55 16.42 14.10 -15.36
C GLY A 55 17.83 14.72 -15.32
N GLY A 56 18.04 15.86 -15.97
CA GLY A 56 19.33 16.56 -15.95
C GLY A 56 19.77 17.09 -14.59
N LEU A 57 18.91 17.03 -13.55
CA LEU A 57 19.23 17.42 -12.17
C LEU A 57 19.45 16.23 -11.22
N ALA A 58 19.50 15.01 -11.73
CA ALA A 58 19.77 13.83 -10.89
C ALA A 58 21.12 13.92 -10.12
N PRO A 59 22.24 14.39 -10.70
CA PRO A 59 23.48 14.55 -9.94
C PRO A 59 23.39 15.53 -8.77
N GLU A 60 22.61 16.61 -8.93
CA GLU A 60 22.38 17.60 -7.87
C GLU A 60 21.49 17.04 -6.76
N LEU A 61 20.49 16.18 -7.10
CA LEU A 61 19.70 15.43 -6.13
C LEU A 61 20.59 14.49 -5.29
N VAL A 62 21.49 13.73 -5.93
CA VAL A 62 22.45 12.87 -5.24
C VAL A 62 23.32 13.68 -4.29
N THR A 63 23.89 14.79 -4.77
CA THR A 63 24.73 15.70 -3.95
C THR A 63 23.97 16.24 -2.74
N ALA A 64 22.71 16.62 -2.93
CA ALA A 64 21.86 17.10 -1.85
C ALA A 64 21.56 15.98 -0.83
N PHE A 65 21.26 14.75 -1.29
CA PHE A 65 21.06 13.59 -0.42
C PHE A 65 22.25 13.34 0.50
N GLU A 66 23.48 13.29 -0.07
CA GLU A 66 24.71 13.11 0.69
C GLU A 66 24.88 14.17 1.78
N ARG A 67 24.63 15.42 1.43
CA ARG A 67 24.73 16.53 2.37
C ARG A 67 23.77 16.38 3.55
N PHE A 68 22.55 15.90 3.33
CA PHE A 68 21.56 15.68 4.38
C PHE A 68 21.81 14.43 5.23
N LEU A 69 22.72 13.54 4.83
CA LEU A 69 23.23 12.46 5.67
C LEU A 69 24.22 12.95 6.75
N VAL A 70 24.81 14.15 6.56
CA VAL A 70 25.72 14.72 7.56
C VAL A 70 24.92 15.42 8.64
N ASN A 71 25.02 14.94 9.91
CA ASN A 71 24.23 15.41 11.04
C ASN A 71 22.71 15.42 10.75
N PRO A 72 22.12 14.29 10.35
CA PRO A 72 20.82 14.21 9.71
C PRO A 72 19.68 14.82 10.55
N VAL A 73 19.65 14.59 11.87
CA VAL A 73 18.64 15.15 12.78
C VAL A 73 18.64 16.68 12.76
N LYS A 74 19.79 17.31 12.61
CA LYS A 74 19.91 18.79 12.57
C LYS A 74 19.72 19.36 11.17
N ALA A 75 20.26 18.66 10.16
CA ALA A 75 20.25 19.12 8.78
C ALA A 75 18.89 18.91 8.10
N ASP A 76 18.22 17.81 8.43
CA ASP A 76 16.96 17.38 7.82
C ASP A 76 16.01 16.80 8.89
N PRO A 77 15.49 17.64 9.80
CA PRO A 77 14.50 17.21 10.78
C PRO A 77 13.28 16.62 10.08
N GLY A 78 12.77 15.48 10.60
CA GLY A 78 11.65 14.77 9.99
C GLY A 78 12.02 13.99 8.73
N CYS A 79 13.29 13.94 8.34
CA CYS A 79 13.78 13.22 7.15
C CYS A 79 13.08 13.65 5.83
N VAL A 80 12.62 14.90 5.75
CA VAL A 80 11.74 15.37 4.66
C VAL A 80 12.50 15.58 3.34
N ALA A 81 13.73 16.09 3.40
CA ALA A 81 14.53 16.32 2.20
C ALA A 81 15.01 15.01 1.59
N LYS A 82 15.56 14.10 2.41
CA LYS A 82 16.03 12.80 1.93
C LYS A 82 14.90 11.98 1.31
N ALA A 83 13.72 11.97 1.92
CA ALA A 83 12.56 11.26 1.39
C ALA A 83 12.10 11.85 0.05
N ALA A 84 12.01 13.18 -0.06
CA ALA A 84 11.62 13.86 -1.30
C ALA A 84 12.65 13.64 -2.44
N ILE A 85 13.95 13.62 -2.10
CA ILE A 85 15.01 13.37 -3.08
C ILE A 85 14.93 11.94 -3.61
N VAL A 86 14.71 10.94 -2.73
CA VAL A 86 14.54 9.54 -3.14
C VAL A 86 13.31 9.36 -4.02
N ASP A 87 12.17 9.97 -3.67
CA ASP A 87 10.97 9.95 -4.52
C ASP A 87 11.24 10.57 -5.90
N ALA A 88 11.94 11.72 -5.95
CA ALA A 88 12.31 12.35 -7.21
C ALA A 88 13.21 11.46 -8.08
N LEU A 89 14.27 10.87 -7.50
CA LEU A 89 15.16 9.96 -8.22
C LEU A 89 14.42 8.72 -8.74
N GLN A 90 13.48 8.20 -7.97
CA GLN A 90 12.63 7.08 -8.40
C GLN A 90 11.75 7.47 -9.58
N ARG A 91 11.08 8.62 -9.54
CA ARG A 91 10.24 9.13 -10.65
C ARG A 91 11.05 9.37 -11.92
N LEU A 92 12.28 9.85 -11.76
CA LEU A 92 13.21 10.05 -12.88
C LEU A 92 13.76 8.74 -13.46
N GLY A 93 13.53 7.59 -12.81
CA GLY A 93 14.19 6.33 -13.18
C GLY A 93 15.71 6.41 -13.12
N ALA A 94 16.25 7.27 -12.25
CA ALA A 94 17.68 7.53 -12.18
C ALA A 94 18.45 6.30 -11.66
N PRO A 95 19.50 5.84 -12.34
CA PRO A 95 20.24 4.64 -11.97
C PRO A 95 21.25 4.92 -10.85
N GLU A 96 20.76 5.29 -9.67
CA GLU A 96 21.56 5.72 -8.51
C GLU A 96 21.46 4.73 -7.33
N PRO A 97 21.94 3.47 -7.49
CA PRO A 97 21.78 2.45 -6.45
C PRO A 97 22.40 2.86 -5.11
N GLY A 98 23.47 3.66 -5.15
CA GLY A 98 24.14 4.13 -3.93
C GLY A 98 23.24 4.98 -3.03
N VAL A 99 22.34 5.77 -3.58
CA VAL A 99 21.36 6.57 -2.80
C VAL A 99 20.33 5.66 -2.16
N PHE A 100 19.74 4.75 -2.94
CA PHE A 100 18.70 3.84 -2.46
C PHE A 100 19.24 2.84 -1.43
N LEU A 101 20.46 2.29 -1.62
CA LEU A 101 21.09 1.39 -0.65
C LEU A 101 21.38 2.08 0.69
N ARG A 102 21.77 3.35 0.67
CA ARG A 102 21.93 4.12 1.92
C ARG A 102 20.58 4.52 2.52
N GLY A 103 19.63 4.85 1.70
CA GLY A 103 18.29 5.23 2.14
C GLY A 103 17.55 4.08 2.83
N ILE A 104 17.65 2.85 2.29
CA ILE A 104 16.96 1.68 2.85
C ILE A 104 17.49 1.27 4.23
N CYS A 105 18.75 1.57 4.54
CA CYS A 105 19.37 1.28 5.84
C CYS A 105 19.37 2.48 6.79
N HIS A 106 18.85 3.66 6.36
CA HIS A 106 18.94 4.88 7.17
C HIS A 106 17.94 4.87 8.32
N VAL A 107 18.45 5.11 9.55
CA VAL A 107 17.67 5.29 10.78
C VAL A 107 17.90 6.69 11.29
N GLN A 108 16.83 7.42 11.65
CA GLN A 108 16.90 8.78 12.15
C GLN A 108 16.02 8.95 13.38
N LEU A 109 16.60 8.68 14.54
CA LEU A 109 15.91 8.79 15.82
C LEU A 109 15.90 10.24 16.30
N GLU A 110 14.75 10.87 16.27
CA GLU A 110 14.53 12.24 16.73
C GLU A 110 13.86 12.29 18.10
N PRO A 111 14.26 13.22 18.98
CA PRO A 111 13.64 13.36 20.28
C PRO A 111 12.21 13.90 20.15
N VAL A 112 11.28 13.26 20.85
CA VAL A 112 9.91 13.71 21.02
C VAL A 112 9.55 13.70 22.50
N TRP A 113 8.42 14.33 22.86
CA TRP A 113 7.96 14.24 24.24
C TRP A 113 7.68 12.77 24.60
N GLY A 114 8.38 12.27 25.61
CA GLY A 114 8.26 10.88 26.07
C GLY A 114 9.18 9.85 25.41
N GLY A 115 10.09 10.25 24.48
CA GLY A 115 11.00 9.28 23.86
C GLY A 115 11.70 9.73 22.60
N ARG A 116 11.81 8.82 21.66
CA ARG A 116 12.34 9.07 20.32
C ARG A 116 11.44 8.41 19.28
N VAL A 117 11.35 9.02 18.12
CA VAL A 117 10.65 8.49 16.93
C VAL A 117 11.63 8.38 15.77
N ASP A 118 11.53 7.30 15.01
CA ASP A 118 12.29 7.17 13.77
C ASP A 118 11.55 7.88 12.64
N THR A 119 12.14 8.97 12.15
CA THR A 119 11.58 9.78 11.06
C THR A 119 11.96 9.29 9.68
N ALA A 120 12.87 8.28 9.56
CA ALA A 120 13.36 7.77 8.29
C ALA A 120 12.55 6.58 7.73
N VAL A 121 11.46 6.17 8.38
CA VAL A 121 10.63 5.02 7.97
C VAL A 121 10.19 5.13 6.51
N VAL A 122 9.68 6.30 6.12
CA VAL A 122 9.22 6.56 4.74
C VAL A 122 10.38 6.49 3.74
N LEU A 123 11.53 7.05 4.11
CA LEU A 123 12.74 6.98 3.29
C LEU A 123 13.16 5.54 3.01
N ARG A 124 13.15 4.67 4.02
CA ARG A 124 13.52 3.25 3.87
C ARG A 124 12.58 2.54 2.89
N GLY A 125 11.28 2.71 3.06
CA GLY A 125 10.29 2.12 2.16
C GLY A 125 10.43 2.61 0.71
N ALA A 126 10.55 3.91 0.50
CA ALA A 126 10.74 4.51 -0.82
C ALA A 126 12.04 4.03 -1.48
N SER A 127 13.11 3.89 -0.69
CA SER A 127 14.39 3.37 -1.19
C SER A 127 14.29 1.92 -1.64
N GLY A 128 13.55 1.06 -0.92
CA GLY A 128 13.27 -0.31 -1.34
C GLY A 128 12.55 -0.38 -2.68
N PHE A 129 11.51 0.45 -2.87
CA PHE A 129 10.84 0.58 -4.17
C PHE A 129 11.77 1.10 -5.26
N GLY A 130 12.63 2.07 -4.95
CA GLY A 130 13.61 2.60 -5.90
C GLY A 130 14.58 1.54 -6.41
N LEU A 131 15.08 0.65 -5.53
CA LEU A 131 15.94 -0.47 -5.93
C LEU A 131 15.23 -1.43 -6.89
N VAL A 132 13.95 -1.73 -6.62
CA VAL A 132 13.16 -2.59 -7.51
C VAL A 132 12.87 -1.90 -8.84
N ALA A 133 12.42 -0.64 -8.81
CA ALA A 133 12.04 0.10 -10.01
C ALA A 133 13.20 0.30 -10.99
N MET A 134 14.43 0.47 -10.47
CA MET A 134 15.63 0.56 -11.31
C MET A 134 16.17 -0.81 -11.78
N GLY A 135 15.55 -1.92 -11.36
CA GLY A 135 16.01 -3.26 -11.70
C GLY A 135 17.33 -3.65 -11.01
N TYR A 136 17.56 -3.18 -9.78
CA TYR A 136 18.77 -3.56 -9.05
C TYR A 136 18.80 -5.07 -8.78
N ARG A 137 19.82 -5.75 -9.28
CA ARG A 137 19.90 -7.23 -9.32
C ARG A 137 19.68 -7.89 -7.96
N ASP A 138 20.27 -7.31 -6.90
CA ASP A 138 20.27 -7.89 -5.57
C ASP A 138 19.25 -7.20 -4.64
N ALA A 139 18.16 -6.60 -5.20
CA ALA A 139 17.16 -5.83 -4.43
C ALA A 139 16.49 -6.64 -3.32
N LEU A 140 16.32 -7.95 -3.51
CA LEU A 140 15.65 -8.80 -2.52
C LEU A 140 16.44 -8.94 -1.22
N THR A 141 17.78 -8.81 -1.24
CA THR A 141 18.60 -8.88 -0.01
C THR A 141 18.29 -7.74 0.97
N PRO A 142 18.43 -6.45 0.60
CA PRO A 142 18.07 -5.36 1.50
C PRO A 142 16.57 -5.31 1.80
N LEU A 143 15.69 -5.80 0.92
CA LEU A 143 14.27 -5.92 1.20
C LEU A 143 13.96 -7.01 2.23
N ALA A 144 14.71 -8.12 2.25
CA ALA A 144 14.58 -9.14 3.28
C ALA A 144 14.96 -8.59 4.66
N GLU A 145 16.01 -7.76 4.74
CA GLU A 145 16.39 -7.05 5.96
C GLU A 145 15.30 -6.07 6.39
N LEU A 146 14.72 -5.32 5.44
CA LEU A 146 13.64 -4.38 5.71
C LEU A 146 12.34 -5.08 6.17
N LEU A 147 12.08 -6.34 5.80
CA LEU A 147 10.98 -7.16 6.35
C LEU A 147 11.13 -7.45 7.85
N ALA A 148 12.33 -7.28 8.41
CA ALA A 148 12.63 -7.42 9.82
C ALA A 148 12.80 -6.07 10.55
N ASP A 149 12.50 -4.95 9.90
CA ASP A 149 12.60 -3.60 10.48
C ASP A 149 11.76 -3.46 11.76
N PRO A 150 12.23 -2.72 12.79
CA PRO A 150 11.44 -2.44 13.98
C PRO A 150 10.09 -1.77 13.66
N GLU A 151 10.07 -0.90 12.62
CA GLU A 151 8.90 -0.11 12.25
C GLU A 151 7.97 -0.88 11.29
N ALA A 152 6.72 -1.10 11.69
CA ALA A 152 5.73 -1.85 10.90
C ALA A 152 5.55 -1.30 9.48
N ARG A 153 5.52 0.04 9.34
CA ARG A 153 5.39 0.69 8.03
C ARG A 153 6.55 0.37 7.07
N ALA A 154 7.77 0.20 7.59
CA ALA A 154 8.92 -0.19 6.80
C ALA A 154 8.79 -1.65 6.35
N ARG A 155 8.35 -2.55 7.25
CA ARG A 155 8.08 -3.96 6.93
C ARG A 155 6.99 -4.12 5.88
N ALA A 156 5.88 -3.38 6.01
CA ALA A 156 4.80 -3.36 5.02
C ALA A 156 5.29 -2.85 3.65
N ALA A 157 6.10 -1.77 3.64
CA ALA A 157 6.71 -1.27 2.41
C ALA A 157 7.65 -2.30 1.76
N ALA A 158 8.41 -3.06 2.56
CA ALA A 158 9.25 -4.15 2.05
C ALA A 158 8.43 -5.25 1.38
N ALA A 159 7.33 -5.69 2.02
CA ALA A 159 6.44 -6.71 1.45
C ALA A 159 5.86 -6.24 0.09
N ARG A 160 5.40 -4.98 0.01
CA ARG A 160 4.92 -4.37 -1.24
C ARG A 160 6.01 -4.30 -2.31
N ALA A 161 7.23 -3.89 -1.94
CA ALA A 161 8.35 -3.78 -2.88
C ALA A 161 8.77 -5.16 -3.42
N ILE A 162 8.79 -6.20 -2.57
CA ILE A 162 9.02 -7.58 -2.99
C ILE A 162 7.95 -8.04 -3.97
N ALA A 163 6.68 -7.78 -3.69
CA ALA A 163 5.59 -8.10 -4.61
C ALA A 163 5.69 -7.34 -5.94
N PHE A 164 6.15 -6.08 -5.88
CA PHE A 164 6.31 -5.23 -7.07
C PHE A 164 7.50 -5.65 -7.94
N SER A 165 8.51 -6.33 -7.37
CA SER A 165 9.65 -6.83 -8.15
C SER A 165 9.28 -7.89 -9.19
N GLU A 166 8.11 -8.54 -9.03
CA GLU A 166 7.66 -9.67 -9.85
C GLU A 166 8.65 -10.86 -9.90
N ASP A 167 9.61 -10.87 -8.98
CA ASP A 167 10.61 -11.93 -8.85
C ASP A 167 10.07 -13.06 -7.95
N ALA A 168 9.98 -14.26 -8.51
CA ALA A 168 9.54 -15.45 -7.78
C ALA A 168 10.43 -15.80 -6.56
N ALA A 169 11.69 -15.34 -6.54
CA ALA A 169 12.57 -15.49 -5.39
C ALA A 169 12.08 -14.70 -4.15
N GLY A 170 11.15 -13.76 -4.32
CA GLY A 170 10.48 -13.06 -3.22
C GLY A 170 9.42 -13.92 -2.50
N ILE A 171 8.89 -14.97 -3.14
CA ILE A 171 7.83 -15.83 -2.56
C ILE A 171 8.25 -16.45 -1.22
N PRO A 172 9.42 -17.09 -1.08
CA PRO A 172 9.86 -17.64 0.19
C PRO A 172 9.95 -16.60 1.31
N LEU A 173 10.36 -15.37 1.00
CA LEU A 173 10.48 -14.28 1.98
C LEU A 173 9.10 -13.88 2.52
N LEU A 174 8.13 -13.67 1.64
CA LEU A 174 6.76 -13.33 2.03
C LEU A 174 6.08 -14.49 2.78
N ARG A 175 6.29 -15.74 2.34
CA ARG A 175 5.77 -16.94 3.05
C ARG A 175 6.36 -17.06 4.44
N LEU A 176 7.67 -16.89 4.58
CA LEU A 176 8.33 -16.94 5.89
C LEU A 176 7.76 -15.86 6.81
N LYS A 177 7.65 -14.60 6.33
CA LYS A 177 7.08 -13.51 7.10
C LYS A 177 5.64 -13.79 7.52
N SER A 178 4.82 -14.33 6.63
CA SER A 178 3.45 -14.73 6.93
C SER A 178 3.38 -15.82 8.03
N LEU A 179 4.26 -16.82 8.00
CA LEU A 179 4.30 -17.92 8.96
C LEU A 179 4.83 -17.50 10.33
N VAL A 180 5.83 -16.60 10.37
CA VAL A 180 6.35 -16.01 11.62
C VAL A 180 5.32 -15.09 12.25
N GLY A 181 4.47 -14.49 11.43
CA GLY A 181 3.47 -13.53 11.86
C GLY A 181 4.02 -12.10 12.00
N ASP A 182 3.14 -11.18 12.25
CA ASP A 182 3.44 -9.78 12.59
C ASP A 182 2.37 -9.24 13.55
N ALA A 183 2.78 -8.39 14.48
CA ALA A 183 1.85 -7.71 15.38
C ALA A 183 0.99 -6.65 14.65
N ASP A 184 1.43 -6.21 13.48
CA ASP A 184 0.73 -5.24 12.66
C ASP A 184 0.04 -5.95 11.48
N ALA A 185 -1.27 -5.81 11.42
CA ALA A 185 -2.12 -6.44 10.40
C ALA A 185 -1.80 -5.98 8.97
N GLU A 186 -1.34 -4.74 8.80
CA GLU A 186 -0.97 -4.21 7.47
C GLU A 186 0.19 -5.03 6.89
N VAL A 187 1.17 -5.42 7.71
CA VAL A 187 2.32 -6.21 7.26
C VAL A 187 1.86 -7.58 6.74
N LEU A 188 0.97 -8.27 7.45
CA LEU A 188 0.41 -9.55 6.99
C LEU A 188 -0.43 -9.38 5.73
N SER A 189 -1.27 -8.36 5.67
CA SER A 189 -2.09 -8.05 4.49
C SER A 189 -1.22 -7.84 3.24
N GLU A 190 -0.10 -7.11 3.38
CA GLU A 190 0.82 -6.87 2.28
C GLU A 190 1.57 -8.15 1.86
N CYS A 191 1.96 -8.99 2.83
CA CYS A 191 2.54 -10.30 2.52
C CYS A 191 1.55 -11.20 1.77
N PHE A 192 0.30 -11.29 2.22
CA PHE A 192 -0.73 -12.09 1.59
C PHE A 192 -1.07 -11.59 0.17
N SER A 193 -1.23 -10.28 0.01
CA SER A 193 -1.47 -9.64 -1.28
C SER A 193 -0.30 -9.88 -2.24
N GLY A 194 0.93 -9.76 -1.72
CA GLY A 194 2.15 -10.01 -2.49
C GLY A 194 2.27 -11.45 -2.97
N LEU A 195 1.94 -12.41 -2.11
CA LEU A 195 1.92 -13.82 -2.46
C LEU A 195 0.89 -14.13 -3.56
N LEU A 196 -0.32 -13.59 -3.44
CA LEU A 196 -1.38 -13.75 -4.45
C LEU A 196 -1.03 -13.08 -5.78
N ARG A 197 -0.19 -12.04 -5.76
CA ARG A 197 0.34 -11.42 -6.98
C ARG A 197 1.41 -12.27 -7.64
N LEU A 198 2.37 -12.80 -6.86
CA LEU A 198 3.53 -13.52 -7.38
C LEU A 198 3.21 -14.97 -7.79
N ALA A 199 2.35 -15.66 -7.06
CA ALA A 199 1.99 -17.05 -7.29
C ALA A 199 0.52 -17.31 -6.89
N PRO A 200 -0.46 -16.91 -7.71
CA PRO A 200 -1.89 -16.91 -7.33
C PRO A 200 -2.42 -18.26 -6.86
N ALA A 201 -2.18 -19.32 -7.64
CA ALA A 201 -2.75 -20.63 -7.37
C ALA A 201 -2.24 -21.24 -6.04
N GLU A 202 -0.91 -21.33 -5.91
CA GLU A 202 -0.26 -21.89 -4.72
C GLU A 202 -0.48 -21.01 -3.48
N SER A 203 -0.68 -19.71 -3.68
CA SER A 203 -0.90 -18.79 -2.57
C SER A 203 -2.33 -18.80 -2.09
N ALA A 204 -3.33 -19.04 -2.93
CA ALA A 204 -4.71 -19.14 -2.49
C ALA A 204 -4.89 -20.30 -1.49
N GLU A 205 -4.35 -21.48 -1.79
CA GLU A 205 -4.36 -22.63 -0.88
C GLU A 205 -3.56 -22.34 0.40
N PHE A 206 -2.39 -21.71 0.26
CA PHE A 206 -1.56 -21.33 1.41
C PHE A 206 -2.28 -20.36 2.35
N LEU A 207 -2.97 -19.35 1.82
CA LEU A 207 -3.73 -18.39 2.61
C LEU A 207 -4.96 -19.04 3.28
N GLY A 208 -5.52 -20.08 2.70
CA GLY A 208 -6.60 -20.86 3.30
C GLY A 208 -6.29 -21.36 4.72
N ARG A 209 -5.01 -21.59 5.03
CA ARG A 209 -4.56 -22.00 6.37
C ARG A 209 -4.77 -20.90 7.42
N PHE A 210 -4.63 -19.63 7.03
CA PHE A 210 -4.80 -18.48 7.92
C PHE A 210 -6.27 -18.15 8.19
N LEU A 211 -7.19 -18.63 7.34
CA LEU A 211 -8.63 -18.53 7.59
C LEU A 211 -9.09 -19.34 8.81
N ALA A 212 -8.28 -20.30 9.26
CA ALA A 212 -8.51 -21.06 10.48
C ALA A 212 -7.76 -20.53 11.71
N SER A 213 -7.07 -19.37 11.59
CA SER A 213 -6.32 -18.75 12.70
C SER A 213 -7.27 -18.43 13.87
N GLU A 214 -6.80 -18.57 15.10
CA GLU A 214 -7.52 -18.11 16.30
C GLU A 214 -7.57 -16.57 16.38
N GLU A 215 -6.57 -15.89 15.80
CA GLU A 215 -6.51 -14.43 15.74
C GLU A 215 -7.46 -13.91 14.65
N GLU A 216 -8.46 -13.13 15.08
CA GLU A 216 -9.46 -12.54 14.18
C GLU A 216 -8.81 -11.66 13.10
N VAL A 217 -7.86 -10.82 13.50
CA VAL A 217 -7.12 -9.91 12.60
C VAL A 217 -6.41 -10.67 11.48
N THR A 218 -5.79 -11.79 11.80
CA THR A 218 -5.09 -12.65 10.82
C THR A 218 -6.09 -13.31 9.86
N ARG A 219 -7.23 -13.80 10.39
CA ARG A 219 -8.30 -14.37 9.55
C ARG A 219 -8.86 -13.35 8.56
N GLU A 220 -9.17 -12.16 9.07
CA GLU A 220 -9.70 -11.07 8.25
C GLU A 220 -8.70 -10.63 7.18
N ALA A 221 -7.43 -10.44 7.54
CA ALA A 221 -6.37 -10.08 6.59
C ALA A 221 -6.27 -11.11 5.46
N ALA A 222 -6.31 -12.40 5.77
CA ALA A 222 -6.27 -13.47 4.77
C ALA A 222 -7.52 -13.47 3.87
N ALA A 223 -8.71 -13.35 4.46
CA ALA A 223 -9.97 -13.30 3.73
C ALA A 223 -10.05 -12.11 2.78
N LEU A 224 -9.70 -10.92 3.26
CA LEU A 224 -9.71 -9.69 2.46
C LEU A 224 -8.65 -9.70 1.37
N ALA A 225 -7.46 -10.26 1.62
CA ALA A 225 -6.44 -10.45 0.60
C ALA A 225 -6.93 -11.38 -0.51
N LEU A 226 -7.52 -12.53 -0.15
CA LEU A 226 -8.13 -13.46 -1.11
C LEU A 226 -9.22 -12.76 -1.94
N GLY A 227 -10.14 -12.05 -1.29
CA GLY A 227 -11.22 -11.31 -1.96
C GLY A 227 -10.71 -10.21 -2.89
N SER A 228 -9.71 -9.43 -2.45
CA SER A 228 -9.12 -8.34 -3.25
C SER A 228 -8.32 -8.84 -4.45
N SER A 229 -7.87 -10.09 -4.42
CA SER A 229 -7.03 -10.67 -5.47
C SER A 229 -7.73 -10.76 -6.82
N ARG A 230 -9.06 -10.85 -6.83
CA ARG A 230 -9.89 -11.07 -8.03
C ARG A 230 -9.44 -12.29 -8.84
N ARG A 231 -8.94 -13.31 -8.15
CA ARG A 231 -8.47 -14.57 -8.75
C ARG A 231 -9.50 -15.67 -8.55
N ALA A 232 -9.72 -16.45 -9.61
CA ALA A 232 -10.68 -17.56 -9.57
C ALA A 232 -10.29 -18.62 -8.52
N GLU A 233 -9.00 -18.81 -8.31
CA GLU A 233 -8.43 -19.76 -7.36
C GLU A 233 -8.81 -19.45 -5.90
N ALA A 234 -9.14 -18.19 -5.59
CA ALA A 234 -9.57 -17.79 -4.25
C ALA A 234 -11.03 -18.20 -3.93
N PHE A 235 -11.86 -18.37 -4.95
CA PHE A 235 -13.28 -18.70 -4.75
C PHE A 235 -13.52 -20.01 -3.99
N PRO A 236 -12.97 -21.16 -4.37
CA PRO A 236 -13.19 -22.41 -3.66
C PRO A 236 -12.68 -22.34 -2.21
N VAL A 237 -11.58 -21.62 -1.96
CA VAL A 237 -11.00 -21.45 -0.62
C VAL A 237 -11.93 -20.63 0.28
N LEU A 238 -12.42 -19.48 -0.20
CA LEU A 238 -13.35 -18.63 0.54
C LEU A 238 -14.71 -19.30 0.74
N ARG A 239 -15.21 -20.02 -0.26
CA ARG A 239 -16.46 -20.78 -0.16
C ARG A 239 -16.36 -21.86 0.90
N GLN A 240 -15.31 -22.68 0.88
CA GLN A 240 -15.07 -23.71 1.89
C GLN A 240 -14.98 -23.10 3.29
N TRP A 241 -14.31 -21.96 3.43
CA TRP A 241 -14.24 -21.27 4.71
C TRP A 241 -15.63 -20.81 5.17
N TRP A 242 -16.41 -20.18 4.31
CA TRP A 242 -17.79 -19.76 4.61
C TRP A 242 -18.66 -20.92 5.08
N GLU A 243 -18.59 -22.08 4.42
CA GLU A 243 -19.34 -23.27 4.79
C GLU A 243 -19.01 -23.78 6.21
N ASN A 244 -17.77 -23.52 6.68
CA ASN A 244 -17.27 -23.88 8.01
C ASN A 244 -17.34 -22.75 9.06
N CYS A 245 -17.83 -21.56 8.70
CA CYS A 245 -17.98 -20.47 9.65
C CYS A 245 -19.10 -20.72 10.64
N HIS A 246 -18.82 -20.58 11.93
CA HIS A 246 -19.80 -20.73 13.01
C HIS A 246 -20.28 -19.42 13.59
N SER A 247 -19.50 -18.32 13.50
CA SER A 247 -19.87 -17.00 13.96
C SER A 247 -20.42 -16.14 12.85
N ASP A 248 -21.37 -15.25 13.18
CA ASP A 248 -21.92 -14.29 12.21
C ASP A 248 -20.87 -13.28 11.71
N ALA A 249 -19.90 -12.92 12.56
CA ALA A 249 -18.78 -12.06 12.15
C ALA A 249 -17.96 -12.72 11.04
N SER A 250 -17.51 -13.97 11.24
CA SER A 250 -16.73 -14.69 10.22
C SER A 250 -17.54 -14.91 8.94
N ARG A 251 -18.85 -15.22 9.06
CA ARG A 251 -19.74 -15.36 7.89
C ARG A 251 -19.83 -14.07 7.09
N ARG A 252 -19.99 -12.94 7.78
CA ARG A 252 -20.05 -11.60 7.14
C ARG A 252 -18.76 -11.29 6.40
N THR A 253 -17.61 -11.53 7.02
CA THR A 253 -16.29 -11.35 6.39
C THR A 253 -16.10 -12.27 5.18
N ALA A 254 -16.54 -13.53 5.27
CA ALA A 254 -16.44 -14.48 4.17
C ALA A 254 -17.29 -14.07 2.96
N LEU A 255 -18.54 -13.65 3.18
CA LEU A 255 -19.42 -13.18 2.11
C LEU A 255 -18.91 -11.86 1.49
N LEU A 256 -18.38 -10.96 2.32
CA LEU A 256 -17.73 -9.73 1.83
C LEU A 256 -16.52 -10.07 0.93
N ALA A 257 -15.65 -10.97 1.37
CA ALA A 257 -14.49 -11.38 0.59
C ALA A 257 -14.91 -12.06 -0.74
N LEU A 258 -15.98 -12.87 -0.73
CA LEU A 258 -16.58 -13.45 -1.95
C LEU A 258 -17.10 -12.35 -2.91
N ALA A 259 -17.78 -11.33 -2.39
CA ALA A 259 -18.23 -10.20 -3.19
C ALA A 259 -17.06 -9.41 -3.79
N MET A 260 -15.97 -9.22 -3.02
CA MET A 260 -14.77 -8.50 -3.46
C MET A 260 -14.04 -9.15 -4.64
N LEU A 261 -14.20 -10.45 -4.86
CA LEU A 261 -13.63 -11.14 -6.04
C LEU A 261 -14.11 -10.54 -7.36
N LYS A 262 -15.34 -10.03 -7.42
CA LYS A 262 -15.95 -9.43 -8.63
C LYS A 262 -15.96 -10.37 -9.85
N LEU A 263 -16.09 -11.67 -9.62
CA LEU A 263 -16.18 -12.69 -10.66
C LEU A 263 -17.62 -13.23 -10.72
N GLU A 264 -18.05 -13.70 -11.90
CA GLU A 264 -19.43 -14.16 -12.08
C GLU A 264 -19.78 -15.34 -11.15
N GLU A 265 -18.89 -16.31 -10.95
CA GLU A 265 -19.15 -17.50 -10.15
C GLU A 265 -19.38 -17.16 -8.65
N PRO A 266 -18.54 -16.36 -7.95
CA PRO A 266 -18.83 -15.88 -6.61
C PRO A 266 -20.10 -15.05 -6.51
N LEU A 267 -20.37 -14.17 -7.49
CA LEU A 267 -21.59 -13.38 -7.50
C LEU A 267 -22.85 -14.25 -7.69
N ALA A 268 -22.79 -15.25 -8.58
CA ALA A 268 -23.88 -16.22 -8.74
C ALA A 268 -24.12 -17.02 -7.44
N PHE A 269 -23.06 -17.40 -6.73
CA PHE A 269 -23.16 -18.06 -5.42
C PHE A 269 -23.86 -17.15 -4.39
N LEU A 270 -23.48 -15.88 -4.30
CA LEU A 270 -24.13 -14.93 -3.39
C LEU A 270 -25.61 -14.71 -3.74
N LEU A 271 -25.96 -14.63 -5.04
CA LEU A 271 -27.34 -14.53 -5.50
C LEU A 271 -28.14 -15.79 -5.17
N ALA A 272 -27.56 -16.99 -5.25
CA ALA A 272 -28.20 -18.23 -4.83
C ALA A 272 -28.47 -18.21 -3.31
N LEU A 273 -27.58 -17.66 -2.49
CA LEU A 273 -27.84 -17.47 -1.06
C LEU A 273 -29.01 -16.50 -0.81
N VAL A 274 -29.13 -15.44 -1.58
CA VAL A 274 -30.30 -14.54 -1.49
C VAL A 274 -31.59 -15.29 -1.83
N ALA A 275 -31.56 -16.18 -2.84
CA ALA A 275 -32.72 -16.94 -3.28
C ALA A 275 -33.18 -18.02 -2.29
N GLU A 276 -32.23 -18.80 -1.76
CA GLU A 276 -32.51 -20.10 -1.16
C GLU A 276 -32.17 -20.20 0.34
N ALA A 277 -31.22 -19.36 0.84
CA ALA A 277 -30.78 -19.46 2.21
C ALA A 277 -31.83 -18.96 3.22
N PRO A 278 -31.78 -19.40 4.51
CA PRO A 278 -32.59 -18.83 5.57
C PRO A 278 -32.44 -17.31 5.66
N GLY A 279 -33.51 -16.59 6.06
CA GLY A 279 -33.58 -15.13 6.08
C GLY A 279 -32.32 -14.42 6.64
N PRO A 280 -31.77 -14.82 7.81
CA PRO A 280 -30.53 -14.22 8.32
C PRO A 280 -29.35 -14.33 7.37
N MET A 281 -29.17 -15.48 6.70
CA MET A 281 -28.09 -15.70 5.74
C MET A 281 -28.30 -14.92 4.44
N ALA A 282 -29.53 -14.90 3.96
CA ALA A 282 -29.91 -14.14 2.77
C ALA A 282 -29.66 -12.63 2.98
N ARG A 283 -29.94 -12.08 4.18
CA ARG A 283 -29.62 -10.68 4.52
C ARG A 283 -28.12 -10.42 4.47
N LEU A 284 -27.29 -11.28 5.06
CA LEU A 284 -25.84 -11.15 4.98
C LEU A 284 -25.31 -11.17 3.52
N ALA A 285 -25.92 -11.99 2.67
CA ALA A 285 -25.58 -11.99 1.25
C ALA A 285 -25.97 -10.69 0.53
N ILE A 286 -27.13 -10.11 0.86
CA ILE A 286 -27.54 -8.79 0.36
C ILE A 286 -26.56 -7.69 0.82
N GLU A 287 -26.21 -7.67 2.10
CA GLU A 287 -25.22 -6.74 2.65
C GLU A 287 -23.86 -6.84 1.90
N ALA A 288 -23.38 -8.05 1.63
CA ALA A 288 -22.14 -8.26 0.88
C ALA A 288 -22.26 -7.78 -0.57
N LEU A 289 -23.39 -8.05 -1.24
CA LEU A 289 -23.65 -7.61 -2.61
C LEU A 289 -23.79 -6.08 -2.73
N ALA A 290 -24.08 -5.36 -1.63
CA ALA A 290 -24.13 -3.90 -1.61
C ALA A 290 -22.79 -3.23 -1.95
N LEU A 291 -21.67 -3.95 -1.88
CA LEU A 291 -20.38 -3.51 -2.43
C LEU A 291 -20.50 -3.13 -3.92
N HIS A 292 -21.47 -3.68 -4.62
CA HIS A 292 -21.72 -3.49 -6.06
C HIS A 292 -22.93 -2.60 -6.35
N ARG A 293 -23.38 -1.76 -5.41
CA ARG A 293 -24.59 -0.93 -5.53
C ARG A 293 -24.63 0.00 -6.75
N TYR A 294 -23.50 0.25 -7.40
CA TYR A 294 -23.41 1.04 -8.63
C TYR A 294 -23.45 0.19 -9.91
N ASP A 295 -23.52 -1.13 -9.80
CA ASP A 295 -23.76 -2.04 -10.94
C ASP A 295 -25.25 -2.26 -11.08
N GLU A 296 -25.90 -1.49 -11.95
CA GLU A 296 -27.35 -1.51 -12.15
C GLU A 296 -27.86 -2.91 -12.54
N ALA A 297 -27.11 -3.66 -13.36
CA ALA A 297 -27.51 -4.99 -13.79
C ALA A 297 -27.54 -5.97 -12.60
N LEU A 298 -26.52 -5.94 -11.75
CA LEU A 298 -26.49 -6.78 -10.55
C LEU A 298 -27.55 -6.36 -9.53
N VAL A 299 -27.75 -5.04 -9.34
CA VAL A 299 -28.80 -4.51 -8.46
C VAL A 299 -30.19 -4.99 -8.87
N GLN A 300 -30.49 -5.00 -10.16
CA GLN A 300 -31.77 -5.51 -10.68
C GLN A 300 -31.91 -7.03 -10.45
N ARG A 301 -30.85 -7.81 -10.60
CA ARG A 301 -30.84 -9.26 -10.26
C ARG A 301 -31.15 -9.46 -8.78
N VAL A 302 -30.48 -8.73 -7.87
CA VAL A 302 -30.71 -8.83 -6.42
C VAL A 302 -32.16 -8.46 -6.08
N ARG A 303 -32.67 -7.35 -6.62
CA ARG A 303 -34.07 -6.91 -6.40
C ARG A 303 -35.10 -7.93 -6.87
N SER A 304 -34.89 -8.50 -8.05
CA SER A 304 -35.78 -9.52 -8.60
C SER A 304 -35.82 -10.78 -7.72
N ILE A 305 -34.64 -11.25 -7.28
CA ILE A 305 -34.54 -12.47 -6.47
C ILE A 305 -35.09 -12.24 -5.07
N ALA A 306 -34.73 -11.16 -4.39
CA ALA A 306 -35.21 -10.85 -3.05
C ALA A 306 -36.74 -10.58 -3.03
N GLY A 307 -37.27 -9.87 -4.05
CA GLY A 307 -38.70 -9.60 -4.19
C GLY A 307 -39.54 -10.83 -4.43
N ALA A 308 -39.00 -11.90 -5.01
CA ALA A 308 -39.70 -13.15 -5.22
C ALA A 308 -39.93 -13.98 -3.93
N ARG A 309 -39.28 -13.62 -2.82
CA ARG A 309 -39.34 -14.36 -1.56
C ARG A 309 -40.47 -13.96 -0.62
N ASP A 310 -41.13 -12.83 -0.87
CA ASP A 310 -42.17 -12.28 0.01
C ASP A 310 -41.78 -12.18 1.49
N ASP A 311 -40.48 -11.80 1.73
CA ASP A 311 -39.85 -11.68 3.05
C ASP A 311 -39.66 -10.19 3.36
N VAL A 312 -40.36 -9.70 4.39
CA VAL A 312 -40.39 -8.26 4.78
C VAL A 312 -38.97 -7.80 5.23
N ASP A 313 -38.26 -8.66 5.97
CA ASP A 313 -36.92 -8.32 6.46
C ASP A 313 -35.88 -8.22 5.34
N LEU A 314 -35.99 -9.07 4.32
CA LEU A 314 -35.14 -8.99 3.13
C LEU A 314 -35.44 -7.72 2.32
N SER A 315 -36.72 -7.36 2.18
CA SER A 315 -37.13 -6.14 1.51
C SER A 315 -36.64 -4.89 2.23
N ALA A 316 -36.67 -4.88 3.57
CA ALA A 316 -36.13 -3.79 4.38
C ALA A 316 -34.59 -3.68 4.24
N THR A 317 -33.86 -4.80 4.29
CA THR A 317 -32.40 -4.82 4.09
C THR A 317 -32.03 -4.33 2.70
N LEU A 318 -32.76 -4.78 1.67
CA LEU A 318 -32.53 -4.32 0.29
C LEU A 318 -32.73 -2.81 0.14
N ALA A 319 -33.80 -2.27 0.75
CA ALA A 319 -34.07 -0.82 0.70
C ALA A 319 -32.99 -0.01 1.43
N GLN A 320 -32.41 -0.54 2.50
CA GLN A 320 -31.35 0.10 3.25
C GLN A 320 -30.02 0.11 2.49
N GLU A 321 -29.62 -1.03 1.91
CA GLU A 321 -28.29 -1.22 1.34
C GLU A 321 -28.16 -0.70 -0.10
N PHE A 322 -29.27 -0.62 -0.84
CA PHE A 322 -29.30 -0.22 -2.26
C PHE A 322 -30.10 1.08 -2.50
N GLN A 323 -29.99 2.02 -1.56
CA GLN A 323 -30.55 3.39 -1.70
C GLN A 323 -29.83 4.19 -2.80
#